data_934986979231fead3edf13dee2802b25
#
_entry.id   934986979231fead3edf13dee2802b25
#
_cell.length_a   1.000
_cell.length_b   1.000
_cell.length_c   1.000
_cell.angle_alpha   90.00
_cell.angle_beta   90.00
_cell.angle_gamma   90.00
#
_symmetry.space_group_name_H-M   'P 1'
#
loop_
_entity.id
_entity.type
_entity.pdbx_description
1 polymer ?
#
loop_
_entity_poly.entity_id
_entity_poly.type
_entity_poly.pdbx_seq_one_letter_code
_entity_poly.pdbx_strand_id
1 'polypeptide(L)' 'MSVDLGLRHDRLLRERAVEMFERGFGYRLTAGRLGVSAETAREWQKMYRAIGRGGLLAMGV' A
#
# COMPACT_ATOMS: atom_id res chain seq x y z
N MET A 1 -3.29 3.12 -22.24
CA MET A 1 -4.45 3.16 -21.37
C MET A 1 -4.21 2.54 -20.02
N SER A 2 -3.89 1.28 -19.98
CA SER A 2 -3.70 0.58 -18.71
C SER A 2 -2.43 0.99 -17.99
N VAL A 3 -1.46 1.50 -18.70
CA VAL A 3 -0.20 1.90 -18.09
C VAL A 3 -0.40 3.04 -17.10
N ASP A 4 -1.13 4.05 -17.53
CA ASP A 4 -1.38 5.18 -16.65
C ASP A 4 -2.21 4.78 -15.45
N LEU A 5 -3.17 3.90 -15.68
CA LEU A 5 -3.99 3.40 -14.60
C LEU A 5 -3.15 2.68 -13.55
N GLY A 6 -2.15 1.96 -14.01
CA GLY A 6 -1.29 1.22 -13.10
C GLY A 6 -0.56 2.13 -12.13
N LEU A 7 -0.01 3.23 -12.61
CA LEU A 7 0.72 4.15 -11.76
C LEU A 7 -0.18 4.83 -10.74
N ARG A 8 -1.31 5.35 -11.21
CA ARG A 8 -2.27 5.99 -10.32
C ARG A 8 -2.85 5.02 -9.33
N HIS A 9 -3.17 3.85 -9.84
CA HIS A 9 -3.78 2.81 -9.03
C HIS A 9 -2.85 2.43 -7.89
N ASP A 10 -1.58 2.32 -8.20
CA ASP A 10 -0.58 1.95 -7.21
C ASP A 10 -0.52 2.96 -6.07
N ARG A 11 -0.53 4.24 -6.40
CA ARG A 11 -0.47 5.27 -5.39
C ARG A 11 -1.72 5.28 -4.50
N LEU A 12 -2.89 5.18 -5.12
CA LEU A 12 -4.13 5.14 -4.37
C LEU A 12 -4.21 3.92 -3.47
N LEU A 13 -3.74 2.80 -3.99
CA LEU A 13 -3.75 1.57 -3.20
C LEU A 13 -2.81 1.70 -2.00
N ARG A 14 -1.66 2.33 -2.19
CA ARG A 14 -0.76 2.54 -1.07
C ARG A 14 -1.36 3.45 -0.01
N GLU A 15 -2.07 4.49 -0.43
CA GLU A 15 -2.73 5.37 0.52
C GLU A 15 -3.76 4.61 1.33
N ARG A 16 -4.54 3.78 0.67
CA ARG A 16 -5.54 2.99 1.36
C ARG A 16 -4.91 1.96 2.28
N ALA A 17 -3.80 1.38 1.84
CA ALA A 17 -3.09 0.43 2.68
C ALA A 17 -2.59 1.08 3.96
N VAL A 18 -2.06 2.30 3.85
CA VAL A 18 -1.59 3.02 5.01
C VAL A 18 -2.74 3.26 5.99
N GLU A 19 -3.88 3.68 5.48
CA GLU A 19 -5.05 3.90 6.32
C GLU A 19 -5.44 2.63 7.07
N MET A 20 -5.39 1.50 6.39
CA MET A 20 -5.74 0.24 7.03
C MET A 20 -4.71 -0.15 8.08
N PHE A 21 -3.42 0.05 7.78
CA PHE A 21 -2.38 -0.24 8.75
C PHE A 21 -2.52 0.64 10.00
N GLU A 22 -2.89 1.90 9.80
CA GLU A 22 -3.09 2.81 10.92
C GLU A 22 -4.25 2.38 11.80
N ARG A 23 -5.20 1.68 11.23
CA ARG A 23 -6.33 1.15 11.99
C ARG A 23 -6.01 -0.20 12.63
N GLY A 24 -4.82 -0.71 12.41
CA GLY A 24 -4.41 -1.96 13.01
C GLY A 24 -4.66 -3.20 12.19
N PHE A 25 -5.06 -3.05 10.93
CA PHE A 25 -5.28 -4.22 10.08
C PHE A 25 -3.96 -4.80 9.61
N GLY A 26 -3.91 -6.12 9.51
CA GLY A 26 -2.73 -6.80 9.01
C GLY A 26 -2.65 -6.74 7.50
N TYR A 27 -1.49 -7.14 6.97
CA TYR A 27 -1.27 -7.04 5.52
C TYR A 27 -2.14 -8.00 4.72
N ARG A 28 -2.49 -9.15 5.28
CA ARG A 28 -3.32 -10.11 4.55
C ARG A 28 -4.71 -9.56 4.31
N LEU A 29 -5.30 -8.97 5.33
CA LEU A 29 -6.62 -8.37 5.19
C LEU A 29 -6.55 -7.20 4.22
N THR A 30 -5.51 -6.39 4.36
CA THR A 30 -5.31 -5.26 3.47
C THR A 30 -5.19 -5.72 2.03
N ALA A 31 -4.40 -6.76 1.78
CA ALA A 31 -4.23 -7.29 0.43
C ALA A 31 -5.56 -7.72 -0.17
N GLY A 32 -6.34 -8.45 0.61
CA GLY A 32 -7.64 -8.92 0.12
C GLY A 32 -8.60 -7.80 -0.19
N ARG A 33 -8.62 -6.78 0.65
CA ARG A 33 -9.51 -5.65 0.44
C ARG A 33 -9.11 -4.81 -0.77
N LEU A 34 -7.82 -4.67 -1.00
CA LEU A 34 -7.32 -3.82 -2.09
C LEU A 34 -7.11 -4.57 -3.38
N GLY A 35 -7.20 -5.88 -3.36
CA GLY A 35 -6.99 -6.67 -4.57
C GLY A 35 -5.53 -6.73 -5.00
N VAL A 36 -4.61 -6.59 -4.05
CA VAL A 36 -3.19 -6.72 -4.35
C VAL A 36 -2.67 -8.03 -3.75
N SER A 37 -1.49 -8.45 -4.15
CA SER A 37 -0.93 -9.67 -3.61
C SER A 37 -0.53 -9.48 -2.15
N ALA A 38 -0.52 -10.58 -1.40
CA ALA A 38 -0.12 -10.52 -0.01
C ALA A 38 1.32 -10.06 0.13
N GLU A 39 2.16 -10.44 -0.82
CA GLU A 39 3.55 -10.02 -0.81
C GLU A 39 3.67 -8.50 -0.93
N THR A 40 2.91 -7.92 -1.83
CA THR A 40 2.91 -6.48 -2.02
C THR A 40 2.47 -5.77 -0.75
N ALA A 41 1.38 -6.22 -0.17
CA ALA A 41 0.88 -5.61 1.06
C ALA A 41 1.88 -5.77 2.20
N ARG A 42 2.55 -6.91 2.26
CA ARG A 42 3.55 -7.15 3.28
C ARG A 42 4.73 -6.20 3.14
N GLU A 43 5.17 -5.97 1.90
CA GLU A 43 6.24 -5.01 1.65
C GLU A 43 5.82 -3.61 2.09
N TRP A 44 4.61 -3.24 1.75
CA TRP A 44 4.10 -1.93 2.17
C TRP A 44 4.05 -1.81 3.68
N GLN A 45 3.66 -2.86 4.35
CA GLN A 45 3.61 -2.83 5.81
C GLN A 45 5.00 -2.68 6.41
N LYS A 46 5.97 -3.38 5.85
CA LYS A 46 7.35 -3.24 6.29
C LYS A 46 7.85 -1.82 6.12
N MET A 47 7.58 -1.24 4.96
CA MET A 47 7.98 0.14 4.70
C MET A 47 7.29 1.11 5.63
N TYR A 48 6.00 0.89 5.84
CA TYR A 48 5.25 1.73 6.74
C TYR A 48 5.84 1.73 8.15
N ARG A 49 6.21 0.55 8.64
CA ARG A 49 6.80 0.43 9.97
C ARG A 49 8.19 1.05 10.05
N ALA A 50 8.93 0.96 8.96
CA ALA A 50 10.30 1.44 8.94
C ALA A 50 10.41 2.95 8.77
N ILE A 51 9.64 3.50 7.85
CA ILE A 51 9.79 4.91 7.46
C ILE A 51 8.50 5.73 7.60
N GLY A 52 7.44 5.10 8.05
CA GLY A 52 6.19 5.78 8.31
C GLY A 52 5.39 6.10 7.06
N ARG A 53 4.30 6.82 7.28
CA ARG A 53 3.35 7.11 6.22
C ARG A 53 3.97 7.94 5.09
N GLY A 54 4.68 8.98 5.46
CA GLY A 54 5.26 9.87 4.45
C GLY A 54 6.24 9.15 3.57
N GLY A 55 7.09 8.30 4.16
CA GLY A 55 8.06 7.55 3.40
C GLY A 55 7.41 6.56 2.46
N LEU A 56 6.40 5.86 2.93
CA LEU A 56 5.71 4.89 2.09
C LEU A 56 5.03 5.55 0.91
N LEU A 57 4.39 6.68 1.12
CA LEU A 57 3.69 7.37 0.05
C LEU A 57 4.63 8.02 -0.94
N ALA A 58 5.83 8.36 -0.51
CA ALA A 58 6.81 9.00 -1.38
C ALA A 58 7.60 8.01 -2.23
N MET A 59 7.58 6.74 -1.89
CA MET A 59 8.46 5.79 -2.53
C MET A 59 8.13 5.49 -3.99
N GLY A 60 6.98 5.87 -4.44
CA GLY A 60 6.61 5.68 -5.83
C GLY A 60 6.97 6.84 -6.74
N VAL A 61 7.56 7.85 -6.19
CA VAL A 61 7.96 9.05 -6.94
C VAL A 61 9.34 8.89 -7.52
#